data_a790be5a4da591c6bc3fe6b27347af1b
#
_entry.id   a790be5a4da591c6bc3fe6b27347af1b
#
_cell.length_a   1.000
_cell.length_b   1.000
_cell.length_c   1.000
_cell.angle_alpha   90.00
_cell.angle_beta   90.00
_cell.angle_gamma   90.00
#
_symmetry.space_group_name_H-M   'P 1'
#
loop_
_entity.id
_entity.type
_entity.pdbx_description
1 polymer ?
#
loop_
_entity_poly.entity_id
_entity_poly.type
_entity_poly.pdbx_seq_one_letter_code
_entity_poly.pdbx_strand_id
1 'polypeptide(L)'
;MKILVLNCGSSSVKFQLIEMEGEMVLAKGVVEKIGSTEAILTYKPKDKNNIVQTREILNHDAAISIVLGTLMHPQNGVIRDKSEIAGIGHRLVHGGEEFTGSVLVTEKVKQGVRRCIQFAPLHNPHNLKGVEVCEQLLAGIPQVGVFDTAFHHTLSAEAYMYALPMALYRKHKIRRYGFHGTSHIYVARKAAEYLGRPIEKLKIITCHLGNGSSITAIDGGQSVETSMGFTPLEGLVMGTRCGDMDPALVPYIATLENLSMSQVDSLLNKSSGMLGLTETTNDFREIEMESEKGSEQHRLALAIFCHRLKKYIGAYIAILGGLDAVVFTAGIGENSPYVRTHSLANMEKLGILVDEKKNAKNEFDISVGPVKILVIPTNEELAIARDTEEILASLREEMEKPVPEEIISKELLQISSDDKAELLALWMKNPHINVFELAEKLEKKIGKKVSIQVIKREMELLGLNAVSEKKKTELLQGGI
;
A
#
# COMPACT_ATOMS: atom_id res chain seq x y z
N MET A 1 -3.78 11.14 -17.77
CA MET A 1 -3.79 9.66 -17.64
C MET A 1 -4.62 9.27 -16.42
N LYS A 2 -5.63 8.38 -16.59
CA LYS A 2 -6.49 7.97 -15.47
C LYS A 2 -5.97 6.66 -14.85
N ILE A 3 -5.76 6.66 -13.54
CA ILE A 3 -5.30 5.49 -12.79
C ILE A 3 -6.37 5.09 -11.78
N LEU A 4 -6.75 3.81 -11.79
CA LEU A 4 -7.62 3.21 -10.79
C LEU A 4 -6.75 2.64 -9.67
N VAL A 5 -6.92 3.13 -8.46
CA VAL A 5 -6.25 2.60 -7.26
C VAL A 5 -7.22 1.72 -6.49
N LEU A 6 -6.77 0.53 -6.11
CA LEU A 6 -7.53 -0.45 -5.36
C LEU A 6 -6.79 -0.90 -4.09
N ASN A 7 -7.52 -0.98 -2.99
CA ASN A 7 -7.08 -1.56 -1.74
C ASN A 7 -8.11 -2.59 -1.28
N CYS A 8 -7.79 -3.86 -1.52
CA CYS A 8 -8.66 -5.00 -1.22
C CYS A 8 -8.32 -5.60 0.14
N GLY A 9 -9.17 -5.33 1.13
CA GLY A 9 -9.12 -5.96 2.45
C GLY A 9 -9.97 -7.25 2.52
N SER A 10 -10.04 -7.89 3.68
CA SER A 10 -10.80 -9.14 3.88
C SER A 10 -12.30 -8.99 3.63
N SER A 11 -12.88 -7.88 4.02
CA SER A 11 -14.33 -7.60 3.90
C SER A 11 -14.62 -6.25 3.26
N SER A 12 -13.63 -5.62 2.58
CA SER A 12 -13.80 -4.32 1.97
C SER A 12 -12.93 -4.14 0.73
N VAL A 13 -13.40 -3.30 -0.20
CA VAL A 13 -12.63 -2.80 -1.33
C VAL A 13 -12.73 -1.28 -1.33
N LYS A 14 -11.64 -0.59 -1.04
CA LYS A 14 -11.52 0.86 -1.22
C LYS A 14 -10.99 1.14 -2.62
N PHE A 15 -11.47 2.21 -3.23
CA PHE A 15 -11.04 2.59 -4.57
C PHE A 15 -11.00 4.10 -4.77
N GLN A 16 -10.08 4.54 -5.63
CA GLN A 16 -10.06 5.89 -6.18
C GLN A 16 -9.71 5.84 -7.66
N LEU A 17 -10.39 6.64 -8.47
CA LEU A 17 -9.99 6.93 -9.85
C LEU A 17 -9.39 8.34 -9.89
N ILE A 18 -8.14 8.43 -10.29
CA ILE A 18 -7.36 9.67 -10.26
C ILE A 18 -6.94 10.03 -11.69
N GLU A 19 -7.23 11.27 -12.10
CA GLU A 19 -6.62 11.88 -13.29
C GLU A 19 -5.26 12.45 -12.88
N MET A 20 -4.18 11.89 -13.44
CA MET A 20 -2.82 12.25 -13.03
C MET A 20 -2.40 13.65 -13.48
N GLU A 21 -2.97 14.15 -14.58
CA GLU A 21 -2.81 15.55 -14.94
C GLU A 21 -3.54 16.42 -13.91
N GLY A 22 -2.78 17.09 -13.05
CA GLY A 22 -3.28 17.86 -11.92
C GLY A 22 -3.68 17.02 -10.68
N GLU A 23 -3.41 15.72 -10.66
CA GLU A 23 -3.64 14.82 -9.52
C GLU A 23 -5.06 14.87 -8.95
N MET A 24 -6.02 14.90 -9.85
CA MET A 24 -7.41 15.14 -9.50
C MET A 24 -8.18 13.84 -9.24
N VAL A 25 -8.76 13.70 -8.06
CA VAL A 25 -9.65 12.58 -7.74
C VAL A 25 -10.98 12.74 -8.47
N LEU A 26 -11.22 11.92 -9.48
CA LEU A 26 -12.46 11.88 -10.25
C LEU A 26 -13.58 11.20 -9.49
N ALA A 27 -13.27 10.13 -8.78
CA ALA A 27 -14.20 9.43 -7.91
C ALA A 27 -13.45 8.67 -6.83
N LYS A 28 -14.07 8.50 -5.67
CA LYS A 28 -13.59 7.60 -4.60
C LYS A 28 -14.75 6.88 -3.95
N GLY A 29 -14.45 5.76 -3.31
CA GLY A 29 -15.47 5.02 -2.59
C GLY A 29 -14.95 3.80 -1.88
N VAL A 30 -15.88 3.11 -1.26
CA VAL A 30 -15.61 1.86 -0.55
C VAL A 30 -16.81 0.92 -0.69
N VAL A 31 -16.51 -0.36 -0.85
CA VAL A 31 -17.46 -1.45 -0.64
C VAL A 31 -17.11 -2.08 0.69
N GLU A 32 -18.05 -2.13 1.62
CA GLU A 32 -17.86 -2.68 2.97
C GLU A 32 -18.77 -3.88 3.21
N LYS A 33 -18.44 -4.71 4.19
CA LYS A 33 -19.16 -5.94 4.56
C LYS A 33 -19.32 -6.90 3.39
N ILE A 34 -18.28 -7.05 2.56
CA ILE A 34 -18.25 -8.05 1.49
C ILE A 34 -18.42 -9.45 2.10
N GLY A 35 -19.22 -10.30 1.47
CA GLY A 35 -19.64 -11.59 2.00
C GLY A 35 -21.00 -11.54 2.70
N SER A 36 -21.71 -10.42 2.63
CA SER A 36 -22.99 -10.17 3.29
C SER A 36 -24.08 -9.78 2.28
N THR A 37 -25.32 -10.05 2.65
CA THR A 37 -26.52 -9.52 1.98
C THR A 37 -26.74 -8.04 2.24
N GLU A 38 -26.07 -7.49 3.27
CA GLU A 38 -26.12 -6.10 3.69
C GLU A 38 -24.79 -5.36 3.46
N ALA A 39 -24.10 -5.69 2.39
CA ALA A 39 -22.90 -4.95 2.01
C ALA A 39 -23.25 -3.51 1.59
N ILE A 40 -22.35 -2.60 1.89
CA ILE A 40 -22.57 -1.15 1.68
C ILE A 40 -21.59 -0.64 0.64
N LEU A 41 -22.09 -0.11 -0.46
CA LEU A 41 -21.33 0.69 -1.40
C LEU A 41 -21.47 2.17 -1.04
N THR A 42 -20.35 2.82 -0.75
CA THR A 42 -20.27 4.29 -0.69
C THR A 42 -19.49 4.76 -1.90
N TYR A 43 -20.05 5.66 -2.69
CA TYR A 43 -19.45 6.21 -3.91
C TYR A 43 -19.54 7.74 -3.89
N LYS A 44 -18.42 8.39 -4.12
CA LYS A 44 -18.27 9.86 -4.07
C LYS A 44 -17.62 10.32 -5.37
N PRO A 45 -18.41 10.56 -6.43
CA PRO A 45 -17.91 11.15 -7.66
C PRO A 45 -17.60 12.63 -7.49
N LYS A 46 -16.65 13.16 -8.28
CA LYS A 46 -16.39 14.59 -8.34
C LYS A 46 -17.61 15.31 -8.94
N ASP A 47 -17.95 16.44 -8.33
CA ASP A 47 -19.01 17.37 -8.81
C ASP A 47 -20.40 16.73 -8.97
N LYS A 48 -20.66 15.59 -8.29
CA LYS A 48 -21.96 14.91 -8.27
C LYS A 48 -22.34 14.50 -6.85
N ASN A 49 -23.59 14.09 -6.67
CA ASN A 49 -24.09 13.63 -5.37
C ASN A 49 -23.44 12.31 -4.94
N ASN A 50 -23.14 12.19 -3.67
CA ASN A 50 -22.68 10.94 -3.08
C ASN A 50 -23.79 9.89 -3.14
N ILE A 51 -23.40 8.65 -3.36
CA ILE A 51 -24.30 7.49 -3.42
C ILE A 51 -23.92 6.55 -2.30
N VAL A 52 -24.93 6.13 -1.51
CA VAL A 52 -24.78 5.04 -0.54
C VAL A 52 -25.86 4.02 -0.87
N GLN A 53 -25.44 2.77 -1.10
CA GLN A 53 -26.37 1.69 -1.45
C GLN A 53 -26.06 0.47 -0.59
N THR A 54 -27.08 -0.10 0.03
CA THR A 54 -27.00 -1.41 0.68
C THR A 54 -27.53 -2.47 -0.29
N ARG A 55 -26.73 -3.52 -0.50
CA ARG A 55 -27.08 -4.62 -1.42
C ARG A 55 -26.26 -5.88 -1.12
N GLU A 56 -26.70 -6.98 -1.66
CA GLU A 56 -25.93 -8.23 -1.60
C GLU A 56 -24.66 -8.15 -2.44
N ILE A 57 -23.50 -8.42 -1.80
CA ILE A 57 -22.18 -8.49 -2.43
C ILE A 57 -21.42 -9.63 -1.75
N LEU A 58 -21.41 -10.79 -2.37
CA LEU A 58 -20.97 -12.04 -1.73
C LEU A 58 -19.45 -12.27 -1.80
N ASN A 59 -18.74 -11.59 -2.70
CA ASN A 59 -17.29 -11.79 -2.89
C ASN A 59 -16.63 -10.56 -3.55
N HIS A 60 -15.32 -10.59 -3.66
CA HIS A 60 -14.52 -9.53 -4.27
C HIS A 60 -14.78 -9.37 -5.77
N ASP A 61 -15.12 -10.45 -6.49
CA ASP A 61 -15.46 -10.38 -7.92
C ASP A 61 -16.70 -9.48 -8.13
N ALA A 62 -17.74 -9.72 -7.34
CA ALA A 62 -18.94 -8.89 -7.35
C ALA A 62 -18.65 -7.45 -6.92
N ALA A 63 -17.82 -7.26 -5.89
CA ALA A 63 -17.46 -5.94 -5.38
C ALA A 63 -16.74 -5.11 -6.45
N ILE A 64 -15.71 -5.65 -7.11
CA ILE A 64 -14.95 -4.93 -8.14
C ILE A 64 -15.82 -4.70 -9.38
N SER A 65 -16.66 -5.67 -9.78
CA SER A 65 -17.62 -5.49 -10.88
C SER A 65 -18.58 -4.32 -10.61
N ILE A 66 -19.07 -4.19 -9.37
CA ILE A 66 -19.94 -3.10 -8.96
C ILE A 66 -19.19 -1.77 -8.97
N VAL A 67 -17.94 -1.72 -8.50
CA VAL A 67 -17.10 -0.53 -8.58
C VAL A 67 -16.97 -0.06 -10.04
N LEU A 68 -16.61 -0.95 -10.95
CA LEU A 68 -16.48 -0.64 -12.37
C LEU A 68 -17.81 -0.19 -12.99
N GLY A 69 -18.90 -0.90 -12.71
CA GLY A 69 -20.24 -0.51 -13.18
C GLY A 69 -20.65 0.86 -12.65
N THR A 70 -20.27 1.21 -11.43
CA THR A 70 -20.57 2.53 -10.84
C THR A 70 -19.72 3.64 -11.48
N LEU A 71 -18.44 3.38 -11.74
CA LEU A 71 -17.55 4.31 -12.43
C LEU A 71 -18.02 4.64 -13.86
N MET A 72 -18.66 3.67 -14.54
CA MET A 72 -19.19 3.78 -15.90
C MET A 72 -20.70 4.06 -15.95
N HIS A 73 -21.34 4.32 -14.81
CA HIS A 73 -22.80 4.52 -14.80
C HIS A 73 -23.20 5.74 -15.65
N PRO A 74 -24.20 5.67 -16.55
CA PRO A 74 -24.54 6.73 -17.49
C PRO A 74 -24.79 8.12 -16.87
N GLN A 75 -25.38 8.16 -15.67
CA GLN A 75 -25.71 9.42 -14.99
C GLN A 75 -24.65 9.82 -13.96
N ASN A 76 -24.16 8.86 -13.18
CA ASN A 76 -23.32 9.11 -12.00
C ASN A 76 -21.85 8.72 -12.22
N GLY A 77 -21.54 8.02 -13.30
CA GLY A 77 -20.18 7.60 -13.63
C GLY A 77 -19.28 8.79 -14.02
N VAL A 78 -17.99 8.56 -13.95
CA VAL A 78 -16.93 9.54 -14.26
C VAL A 78 -16.08 9.14 -15.48
N ILE A 79 -16.31 7.94 -16.01
CA ILE A 79 -15.76 7.44 -17.27
C ILE A 79 -16.89 6.82 -18.11
N ARG A 80 -16.71 6.76 -19.43
CA ARG A 80 -17.67 6.17 -20.36
C ARG A 80 -17.37 4.69 -20.63
N ASP A 81 -16.09 4.37 -20.67
CA ASP A 81 -15.59 3.03 -20.99
C ASP A 81 -14.34 2.70 -20.15
N LYS A 82 -14.14 1.40 -19.91
CA LYS A 82 -12.98 0.90 -19.17
C LYS A 82 -11.64 1.22 -19.82
N SER A 83 -11.59 1.44 -21.14
CA SER A 83 -10.37 1.81 -21.87
C SER A 83 -9.83 3.19 -21.48
N GLU A 84 -10.61 4.02 -20.79
CA GLU A 84 -10.11 5.27 -20.23
C GLU A 84 -9.19 5.06 -19.02
N ILE A 85 -9.20 3.86 -18.41
CA ILE A 85 -8.28 3.49 -17.32
C ILE A 85 -6.96 3.06 -17.94
N ALA A 86 -5.93 3.87 -17.76
CA ALA A 86 -4.60 3.62 -18.34
C ALA A 86 -3.76 2.63 -17.52
N GLY A 87 -4.08 2.46 -16.24
CA GLY A 87 -3.41 1.53 -15.35
C GLY A 87 -4.13 1.35 -14.04
N ILE A 88 -3.80 0.28 -13.32
CA ILE A 88 -4.38 -0.07 -12.03
C ILE A 88 -3.25 -0.19 -11.00
N GLY A 89 -3.33 0.61 -9.93
CA GLY A 89 -2.45 0.49 -8.76
C GLY A 89 -3.10 -0.34 -7.66
N HIS A 90 -2.41 -1.35 -7.18
CA HIS A 90 -2.87 -2.19 -6.07
C HIS A 90 -2.01 -1.98 -4.84
N ARG A 91 -2.64 -1.69 -3.70
CA ARG A 91 -1.97 -1.81 -2.42
C ARG A 91 -1.80 -3.28 -2.09
N LEU A 92 -0.56 -3.70 -1.88
CA LEU A 92 -0.17 -5.03 -1.42
C LEU A 92 0.51 -4.89 -0.05
N VAL A 93 0.03 -5.64 0.96
CA VAL A 93 0.49 -5.39 2.33
C VAL A 93 1.92 -5.89 2.55
N HIS A 94 2.29 -7.07 2.06
CA HIS A 94 3.59 -7.65 2.38
C HIS A 94 4.33 -8.17 1.15
N GLY A 95 5.51 -7.59 0.91
CA GLY A 95 6.39 -7.95 -0.21
C GLY A 95 7.53 -8.91 0.14
N GLY A 96 7.71 -9.25 1.43
CA GLY A 96 8.84 -10.06 1.90
C GLY A 96 10.18 -9.37 1.62
N GLU A 97 11.21 -10.17 1.39
CA GLU A 97 12.51 -9.70 0.88
C GLU A 97 12.55 -9.62 -0.65
N GLU A 98 11.48 -10.06 -1.31
CA GLU A 98 11.42 -10.21 -2.76
C GLU A 98 11.07 -8.91 -3.48
N PHE A 99 10.24 -8.07 -2.84
CA PHE A 99 9.77 -6.81 -3.43
C PHE A 99 10.28 -5.61 -2.65
N THR A 100 11.25 -4.92 -3.23
CA THR A 100 11.94 -3.76 -2.67
C THR A 100 11.42 -2.42 -3.17
N GLY A 101 10.42 -2.46 -4.04
CA GLY A 101 9.76 -1.31 -4.67
C GLY A 101 8.45 -1.72 -5.29
N SER A 102 7.79 -0.76 -5.92
CA SER A 102 6.59 -0.99 -6.71
C SER A 102 6.95 -1.72 -8.02
N VAL A 103 6.09 -2.65 -8.46
CA VAL A 103 6.39 -3.51 -9.61
C VAL A 103 5.20 -3.69 -10.53
N LEU A 104 5.45 -3.84 -11.83
CA LEU A 104 4.43 -4.31 -12.77
C LEU A 104 4.02 -5.73 -12.40
N VAL A 105 2.71 -5.96 -12.26
CA VAL A 105 2.17 -7.27 -11.92
C VAL A 105 2.31 -8.21 -13.11
N THR A 106 3.07 -9.28 -12.90
CA THR A 106 3.22 -10.42 -13.82
C THR A 106 2.88 -11.70 -13.07
N GLU A 107 2.86 -12.84 -13.77
CA GLU A 107 2.65 -14.13 -13.12
C GLU A 107 3.74 -14.44 -12.07
N LYS A 108 4.99 -14.02 -12.35
CA LYS A 108 6.10 -14.15 -11.39
C LYS A 108 5.84 -13.33 -10.12
N VAL A 109 5.33 -12.10 -10.27
CA VAL A 109 4.99 -11.24 -9.12
C VAL A 109 3.85 -11.85 -8.31
N LYS A 110 2.80 -12.37 -8.96
CA LYS A 110 1.70 -13.06 -8.25
C LYS A 110 2.19 -14.28 -7.46
N GLN A 111 3.12 -15.06 -8.02
CA GLN A 111 3.73 -16.17 -7.30
C GLN A 111 4.57 -15.70 -6.10
N GLY A 112 5.30 -14.60 -6.23
CA GLY A 112 6.00 -13.94 -5.12
C GLY A 112 5.04 -13.51 -4.01
N VAL A 113 3.95 -12.85 -4.35
CA VAL A 113 2.90 -12.46 -3.39
C VAL A 113 2.27 -13.68 -2.71
N ARG A 114 2.06 -14.80 -3.45
CA ARG A 114 1.59 -16.07 -2.85
C ARG A 114 2.56 -16.61 -1.81
N ARG A 115 3.88 -16.55 -2.06
CA ARG A 115 4.90 -16.94 -1.06
C ARG A 115 4.86 -16.06 0.19
N CYS A 116 4.50 -14.79 0.04
CA CYS A 116 4.40 -13.84 1.15
C CYS A 116 3.09 -13.97 1.96
N ILE A 117 2.14 -14.85 1.57
CA ILE A 117 0.90 -15.08 2.33
C ILE A 117 1.21 -15.52 3.76
N GLN A 118 2.25 -16.32 3.98
CA GLN A 118 2.65 -16.76 5.32
C GLN A 118 2.99 -15.60 6.27
N PHE A 119 3.41 -14.45 5.75
CA PHE A 119 3.76 -13.23 6.53
C PHE A 119 2.54 -12.33 6.78
N ALA A 120 1.56 -12.36 5.89
CA ALA A 120 0.34 -11.56 5.98
C ALA A 120 -0.91 -12.36 5.58
N PRO A 121 -1.27 -13.43 6.32
CA PRO A 121 -2.35 -14.35 5.94
C PRO A 121 -3.73 -13.70 5.93
N LEU A 122 -3.92 -12.60 6.66
CA LEU A 122 -5.18 -11.85 6.70
C LEU A 122 -5.31 -10.79 5.59
N HIS A 123 -4.24 -10.52 4.83
CA HIS A 123 -4.21 -9.41 3.87
C HIS A 123 -3.84 -9.88 2.46
N ASN A 124 -2.68 -10.52 2.28
CA ASN A 124 -2.15 -10.87 0.97
C ASN A 124 -3.09 -11.73 0.11
N PRO A 125 -3.86 -12.71 0.66
CA PRO A 125 -4.84 -13.46 -0.14
C PRO A 125 -5.89 -12.55 -0.79
N HIS A 126 -6.41 -11.58 -0.04
CA HIS A 126 -7.42 -10.64 -0.54
C HIS A 126 -6.84 -9.62 -1.50
N ASN A 127 -5.62 -9.15 -1.25
CA ASN A 127 -4.89 -8.28 -2.18
C ASN A 127 -4.67 -8.98 -3.53
N LEU A 128 -4.20 -10.23 -3.51
CA LEU A 128 -3.97 -11.03 -4.72
C LEU A 128 -5.28 -11.31 -5.46
N LYS A 129 -6.36 -11.60 -4.72
CA LYS A 129 -7.68 -11.79 -5.33
C LYS A 129 -8.13 -10.54 -6.08
N GLY A 130 -7.88 -9.33 -5.53
CA GLY A 130 -8.16 -8.07 -6.21
C GLY A 130 -7.42 -7.94 -7.55
N VAL A 131 -6.14 -8.31 -7.58
CA VAL A 131 -5.32 -8.34 -8.81
C VAL A 131 -5.90 -9.33 -9.83
N GLU A 132 -6.20 -10.57 -9.42
CA GLU A 132 -6.71 -11.64 -10.29
C GLU A 132 -8.09 -11.28 -10.89
N VAL A 133 -8.95 -10.62 -10.10
CA VAL A 133 -10.24 -10.12 -10.59
C VAL A 133 -10.06 -9.01 -11.61
N CYS A 134 -9.14 -8.08 -11.37
CA CYS A 134 -8.85 -7.02 -12.35
C CYS A 134 -8.28 -7.56 -13.65
N GLU A 135 -7.45 -8.62 -13.63
CA GLU A 135 -6.99 -9.29 -14.85
C GLU A 135 -8.15 -9.81 -15.71
N GLN A 136 -9.20 -10.30 -15.07
CA GLN A 136 -10.38 -10.81 -15.78
C GLN A 136 -11.29 -9.69 -16.30
N LEU A 137 -11.59 -8.69 -15.47
CA LEU A 137 -12.57 -7.64 -15.78
C LEU A 137 -11.98 -6.51 -16.63
N LEU A 138 -10.69 -6.24 -16.47
CA LEU A 138 -9.93 -5.17 -17.11
C LEU A 138 -8.75 -5.74 -17.91
N ALA A 139 -9.01 -6.80 -18.66
CA ALA A 139 -8.00 -7.49 -19.46
C ALA A 139 -7.24 -6.52 -20.36
N GLY A 140 -5.90 -6.63 -20.38
CA GLY A 140 -5.01 -5.77 -21.16
C GLY A 140 -4.63 -4.45 -20.51
N ILE A 141 -5.26 -4.05 -19.40
CA ILE A 141 -4.85 -2.87 -18.63
C ILE A 141 -3.71 -3.27 -17.69
N PRO A 142 -2.54 -2.59 -17.76
CA PRO A 142 -1.41 -2.93 -16.90
C PRO A 142 -1.73 -2.65 -15.43
N GLN A 143 -1.24 -3.53 -14.56
CA GLN A 143 -1.44 -3.47 -13.12
C GLN A 143 -0.11 -3.32 -12.40
N VAL A 144 -0.05 -2.51 -11.36
CA VAL A 144 1.14 -2.26 -10.55
C VAL A 144 0.84 -2.62 -9.10
N GLY A 145 1.73 -3.40 -8.49
CA GLY A 145 1.70 -3.73 -7.08
C GLY A 145 2.60 -2.78 -6.28
N VAL A 146 2.02 -2.11 -5.29
CA VAL A 146 2.71 -1.20 -4.37
C VAL A 146 2.67 -1.80 -2.97
N PHE A 147 3.85 -2.08 -2.40
CA PHE A 147 3.96 -2.83 -1.16
C PHE A 147 4.17 -1.92 0.05
N ASP A 148 3.38 -2.11 1.10
CA ASP A 148 3.52 -1.37 2.37
C ASP A 148 4.90 -1.54 3.01
N THR A 149 5.56 -2.68 2.78
CA THR A 149 6.87 -3.02 3.33
C THR A 149 8.04 -2.49 2.49
N ALA A 150 7.82 -2.09 1.24
CA ALA A 150 8.89 -1.78 0.30
C ALA A 150 9.78 -0.61 0.76
N PHE A 151 9.19 0.45 1.31
CA PHE A 151 9.94 1.61 1.79
C PHE A 151 10.96 1.26 2.90
N HIS A 152 10.65 0.26 3.72
CA HIS A 152 11.50 -0.18 4.82
C HIS A 152 12.58 -1.19 4.40
N HIS A 153 12.70 -1.46 3.12
CA HIS A 153 13.73 -2.39 2.61
C HIS A 153 15.15 -1.83 2.77
N THR A 154 15.27 -0.53 2.96
CA THR A 154 16.54 0.17 3.22
C THR A 154 17.07 0.03 4.64
N LEU A 155 16.33 -0.62 5.54
CA LEU A 155 16.79 -0.92 6.90
C LEU A 155 18.08 -1.72 6.87
N SER A 156 19.07 -1.31 7.66
CA SER A 156 20.33 -2.05 7.84
C SER A 156 20.12 -3.34 8.64
N ALA A 157 21.06 -4.25 8.57
CA ALA A 157 20.93 -5.56 9.22
C ALA A 157 20.72 -5.46 10.74
N GLU A 158 21.40 -4.52 11.40
CA GLU A 158 21.26 -4.26 12.83
C GLU A 158 19.90 -3.68 13.21
N ALA A 159 19.20 -3.00 12.27
CA ALA A 159 17.87 -2.45 12.49
C ALA A 159 16.77 -3.49 12.26
N TYR A 160 16.94 -4.39 11.28
CA TYR A 160 15.88 -5.34 10.95
C TYR A 160 16.00 -6.70 11.65
N MET A 161 17.17 -7.08 12.17
CA MET A 161 17.37 -8.39 12.77
C MET A 161 16.85 -8.43 14.19
N TYR A 162 16.06 -9.45 14.51
CA TYR A 162 15.76 -9.77 15.90
C TYR A 162 16.92 -10.54 16.54
N ALA A 163 17.19 -10.30 17.82
CA ALA A 163 18.18 -11.05 18.60
C ALA A 163 17.70 -12.48 18.92
N LEU A 164 17.42 -13.23 17.86
CA LEU A 164 16.96 -14.62 17.86
C LEU A 164 17.99 -15.50 17.15
N PRO A 165 17.95 -16.84 17.33
CA PRO A 165 18.85 -17.73 16.57
C PRO A 165 18.79 -17.44 15.07
N MET A 166 19.97 -17.17 14.47
CA MET A 166 20.10 -16.83 13.06
C MET A 166 19.51 -17.86 12.09
N ALA A 167 19.35 -19.10 12.56
CA ALA A 167 18.69 -20.16 11.81
C ALA A 167 17.21 -19.82 11.48
N LEU A 168 16.53 -19.11 12.36
CA LEU A 168 15.14 -18.67 12.16
C LEU A 168 15.05 -17.65 11.03
N TYR A 169 15.96 -16.69 10.99
CA TYR A 169 16.03 -15.76 9.87
C TYR A 169 16.37 -16.49 8.57
N ARG A 170 17.44 -17.29 8.56
CA ARG A 170 17.86 -18.01 7.32
C ARG A 170 16.77 -18.89 6.75
N LYS A 171 16.04 -19.60 7.61
CA LYS A 171 15.03 -20.57 7.20
C LYS A 171 13.64 -19.94 6.94
N HIS A 172 13.23 -19.02 7.80
CA HIS A 172 11.86 -18.52 7.83
C HIS A 172 11.75 -17.03 7.53
N LYS A 173 12.89 -16.34 7.27
CA LYS A 173 12.92 -14.91 7.00
C LYS A 173 12.30 -14.06 8.12
N ILE A 174 12.48 -14.51 9.37
CA ILE A 174 12.01 -13.79 10.55
C ILE A 174 12.93 -12.60 10.78
N ARG A 175 12.42 -11.42 10.44
CA ARG A 175 13.05 -10.11 10.56
C ARG A 175 11.98 -9.03 10.68
N ARG A 176 12.37 -7.80 11.05
CA ARG A 176 11.51 -6.62 10.90
C ARG A 176 11.32 -6.30 9.42
N TYR A 177 10.07 -6.07 9.01
CA TYR A 177 9.72 -5.61 7.67
C TYR A 177 9.20 -4.16 7.71
N GLY A 178 8.42 -3.79 8.72
CA GLY A 178 7.75 -2.50 8.77
C GLY A 178 6.54 -2.42 7.83
N PHE A 179 5.67 -1.45 8.09
CA PHE A 179 4.43 -1.26 7.32
C PHE A 179 4.12 0.24 7.20
N HIS A 180 3.03 0.59 6.49
CA HIS A 180 2.67 1.96 6.14
C HIS A 180 3.76 2.71 5.35
N GLY A 181 4.64 1.99 4.67
CA GLY A 181 5.77 2.55 3.95
C GLY A 181 5.36 3.61 2.93
N THR A 182 4.26 3.35 2.20
CA THR A 182 3.68 4.29 1.23
C THR A 182 3.29 5.63 1.88
N SER A 183 2.69 5.59 3.08
CA SER A 183 2.36 6.79 3.84
C SER A 183 3.61 7.51 4.34
N HIS A 184 4.56 6.79 4.94
CA HIS A 184 5.78 7.38 5.47
C HIS A 184 6.59 8.13 4.41
N ILE A 185 6.84 7.52 3.27
CA ILE A 185 7.59 8.20 2.19
C ILE A 185 6.80 9.37 1.58
N TYR A 186 5.47 9.23 1.44
CA TYR A 186 4.62 10.30 0.92
C TYR A 186 4.73 11.57 1.78
N VAL A 187 4.52 11.46 3.08
CA VAL A 187 4.55 12.63 3.97
C VAL A 187 5.97 13.18 4.17
N ALA A 188 7.01 12.33 4.09
CA ALA A 188 8.39 12.77 4.13
C ALA A 188 8.76 13.62 2.90
N ARG A 189 8.34 13.20 1.69
CA ARG A 189 8.49 14.01 0.47
C ARG A 189 7.75 15.34 0.57
N LYS A 190 6.52 15.34 1.09
CA LYS A 190 5.75 16.56 1.34
C LYS A 190 6.44 17.49 2.36
N ALA A 191 7.06 16.96 3.39
CA ALA A 191 7.85 17.72 4.33
C ALA A 191 9.08 18.36 3.64
N ALA A 192 9.78 17.60 2.80
CA ALA A 192 10.93 18.09 2.04
C ALA A 192 10.53 19.23 1.07
N GLU A 193 9.39 19.07 0.35
CA GLU A 193 8.81 20.12 -0.49
C GLU A 193 8.54 21.40 0.32
N TYR A 194 7.90 21.28 1.48
CA TYR A 194 7.63 22.42 2.36
C TYR A 194 8.90 23.10 2.86
N LEU A 195 9.92 22.31 3.23
CA LEU A 195 11.21 22.81 3.71
C LEU A 195 12.05 23.43 2.60
N GLY A 196 11.70 23.25 1.33
CA GLY A 196 12.48 23.71 0.17
C GLY A 196 13.88 23.08 0.10
N ARG A 197 14.05 21.89 0.65
CA ARG A 197 15.33 21.16 0.72
C ARG A 197 15.20 19.77 0.11
N PRO A 198 16.23 19.28 -0.61
CA PRO A 198 16.25 17.90 -1.11
C PRO A 198 16.11 16.91 0.04
N ILE A 199 15.26 15.89 -0.14
CA ILE A 199 14.98 14.89 0.89
C ILE A 199 16.25 14.12 1.31
N GLU A 200 17.22 13.99 0.41
CA GLU A 200 18.53 13.35 0.62
C GLU A 200 19.41 14.08 1.66
N LYS A 201 19.01 15.29 2.06
CA LYS A 201 19.72 16.12 3.06
C LYS A 201 18.93 16.31 4.34
N LEU A 202 17.85 15.55 4.52
CA LEU A 202 16.93 15.71 5.64
C LEU A 202 16.91 14.48 6.55
N LYS A 203 16.76 14.75 7.84
CA LYS A 203 16.48 13.79 8.89
C LYS A 203 15.07 14.02 9.40
N ILE A 204 14.17 13.07 9.12
CA ILE A 204 12.73 13.22 9.37
C ILE A 204 12.24 12.05 10.21
N ILE A 205 11.40 12.35 11.18
CA ILE A 205 10.58 11.33 11.87
C ILE A 205 9.15 11.50 11.40
N THR A 206 8.54 10.43 10.89
CA THR A 206 7.13 10.42 10.47
C THR A 206 6.30 9.54 11.39
N CYS A 207 5.22 10.10 11.95
CA CYS A 207 4.30 9.48 12.88
C CYS A 207 2.97 9.24 12.17
N HIS A 208 2.76 8.04 11.61
CA HIS A 208 1.48 7.62 11.04
C HIS A 208 0.60 7.07 12.18
N LEU A 209 -0.35 7.87 12.64
CA LEU A 209 -1.17 7.58 13.81
C LEU A 209 -2.63 7.43 13.39
N GLY A 210 -3.07 6.19 13.25
CA GLY A 210 -4.46 5.82 12.96
C GLY A 210 -4.92 4.68 13.86
N ASN A 211 -5.90 3.89 13.44
CA ASN A 211 -6.26 2.66 14.15
C ASN A 211 -5.10 1.65 14.17
N GLY A 212 -4.33 1.56 13.07
CA GLY A 212 -2.95 1.07 13.07
C GLY A 212 -2.01 2.27 13.18
N SER A 213 -0.97 2.18 14.00
CA SER A 213 -0.01 3.27 14.21
C SER A 213 1.42 2.79 14.04
N SER A 214 2.23 3.58 13.36
CA SER A 214 3.66 3.35 13.22
C SER A 214 4.44 4.66 13.20
N ILE A 215 5.72 4.59 13.53
CA ILE A 215 6.67 5.69 13.45
C ILE A 215 7.90 5.22 12.71
N THR A 216 8.49 6.08 11.91
CA THR A 216 9.65 5.76 11.08
C THR A 216 10.68 6.87 11.16
N ALA A 217 11.94 6.49 11.35
CA ALA A 217 13.10 7.37 11.20
C ALA A 217 13.57 7.33 9.75
N ILE A 218 13.73 8.50 9.13
CA ILE A 218 14.11 8.66 7.73
C ILE A 218 15.37 9.53 7.66
N ASP A 219 16.44 8.99 7.09
CA ASP A 219 17.67 9.69 6.83
C ASP A 219 17.94 9.70 5.32
N GLY A 220 18.10 10.88 4.75
CA GLY A 220 18.37 11.02 3.31
C GLY A 220 17.29 10.39 2.42
N GLY A 221 16.03 10.39 2.86
CA GLY A 221 14.91 9.81 2.12
C GLY A 221 14.77 8.29 2.26
N GLN A 222 15.62 7.65 3.04
CA GLN A 222 15.60 6.20 3.30
C GLN A 222 15.07 5.89 4.70
N SER A 223 14.28 4.84 4.83
CA SER A 223 13.86 4.33 6.14
C SER A 223 15.07 3.66 6.82
N VAL A 224 15.48 4.20 7.96
CA VAL A 224 16.62 3.67 8.73
C VAL A 224 16.17 2.96 10.01
N GLU A 225 14.94 3.23 10.48
CA GLU A 225 14.30 2.52 11.59
C GLU A 225 12.77 2.67 11.48
N THR A 226 12.02 1.64 11.93
CA THR A 226 10.55 1.71 11.97
C THR A 226 10.00 0.87 13.12
N SER A 227 8.84 1.24 13.65
CA SER A 227 8.29 0.64 14.87
C SER A 227 7.56 -0.67 14.65
N MET A 228 6.87 -0.86 13.52
CA MET A 228 6.24 -2.15 13.22
C MET A 228 7.30 -3.17 12.84
N GLY A 229 7.10 -4.42 13.23
CA GLY A 229 8.09 -5.48 13.16
C GLY A 229 7.89 -6.46 12.01
N PHE A 230 8.00 -7.75 12.34
CA PHE A 230 7.66 -8.87 11.47
C PHE A 230 6.18 -8.83 11.05
N THR A 231 5.32 -8.41 11.97
CA THR A 231 3.89 -8.14 11.74
C THR A 231 3.56 -6.71 12.15
N PRO A 232 2.36 -6.19 11.81
CA PRO A 232 1.91 -4.88 12.27
C PRO A 232 1.53 -4.81 13.76
N LEU A 233 1.93 -5.77 14.59
CA LEU A 233 1.61 -5.82 16.03
C LEU A 233 2.61 -5.06 16.89
N GLU A 234 3.92 -5.20 16.61
CA GLU A 234 5.03 -4.56 17.34
C GLU A 234 4.98 -3.04 17.22
N GLY A 235 5.50 -2.34 18.24
CA GLY A 235 5.75 -0.89 18.21
C GLY A 235 4.82 -0.08 19.09
N LEU A 236 4.16 0.90 18.50
CA LEU A 236 3.26 1.82 19.19
C LEU A 236 2.02 1.10 19.72
N VAL A 237 1.42 1.65 20.78
CA VAL A 237 0.04 1.30 21.15
C VAL A 237 -0.88 1.73 20.00
N MET A 238 -1.86 0.91 19.65
CA MET A 238 -2.76 1.15 18.52
C MET A 238 -4.22 1.07 18.98
N GLY A 239 -5.16 1.24 18.09
CA GLY A 239 -6.57 1.16 18.45
C GLY A 239 -6.96 -0.15 19.15
N THR A 240 -6.55 -1.29 18.57
CA THR A 240 -6.87 -2.63 19.11
C THR A 240 -5.65 -3.53 19.36
N ARG A 241 -4.44 -3.09 18.97
CA ARG A 241 -3.19 -3.85 19.07
C ARG A 241 -2.36 -3.32 20.23
N CYS A 242 -1.74 -4.24 21.00
CA CYS A 242 -1.00 -3.89 22.20
C CYS A 242 0.29 -3.08 21.95
N GLY A 243 0.92 -3.22 20.79
CA GLY A 243 2.30 -2.73 20.57
C GLY A 243 3.33 -3.54 21.37
N ASP A 244 4.45 -2.89 21.71
CA ASP A 244 5.52 -3.54 22.46
C ASP A 244 5.08 -4.04 23.84
N MET A 245 5.51 -5.23 24.18
CA MET A 245 5.31 -5.85 25.46
C MET A 245 6.45 -6.85 25.74
N ASP A 246 6.58 -7.30 26.98
CA ASP A 246 7.48 -8.40 27.32
C ASP A 246 6.98 -9.69 26.62
N PRO A 247 7.81 -10.34 25.78
CA PRO A 247 7.42 -11.58 25.10
C PRO A 247 7.01 -12.72 26.05
N ALA A 248 7.51 -12.73 27.29
CA ALA A 248 7.17 -13.71 28.31
C ALA A 248 5.69 -13.62 28.74
N LEU A 249 5.03 -12.48 28.49
CA LEU A 249 3.59 -12.34 28.77
C LEU A 249 2.73 -13.24 27.88
N VAL A 250 3.19 -13.60 26.68
CA VAL A 250 2.43 -14.45 25.75
C VAL A 250 2.11 -15.82 26.36
N PRO A 251 3.10 -16.65 26.74
CA PRO A 251 2.83 -17.93 27.40
C PRO A 251 2.22 -17.77 28.80
N TYR A 252 2.54 -16.67 29.51
CA TYR A 252 1.97 -16.40 30.83
C TYR A 252 0.46 -16.19 30.75
N ILE A 253 -0.02 -15.31 29.86
CA ILE A 253 -1.45 -15.05 29.64
C ILE A 253 -2.15 -16.30 29.13
N ALA A 254 -1.53 -17.05 28.19
CA ALA A 254 -2.09 -18.32 27.71
C ALA A 254 -2.40 -19.29 28.87
N THR A 255 -1.47 -19.41 29.83
CA THR A 255 -1.62 -20.28 30.97
C THR A 255 -2.63 -19.74 31.99
N LEU A 256 -2.55 -18.44 32.33
CA LEU A 256 -3.39 -17.80 33.33
C LEU A 256 -4.87 -17.81 32.94
N GLU A 257 -5.15 -17.50 31.69
CA GLU A 257 -6.52 -17.38 31.14
C GLU A 257 -6.99 -18.66 30.44
N ASN A 258 -6.18 -19.73 30.43
CA ASN A 258 -6.46 -21.00 29.72
C ASN A 258 -6.79 -20.79 28.23
N LEU A 259 -6.00 -19.95 27.56
CA LEU A 259 -6.17 -19.60 26.15
C LEU A 259 -5.22 -20.40 25.25
N SER A 260 -5.70 -20.77 24.07
CA SER A 260 -4.83 -21.26 22.99
C SER A 260 -3.96 -20.12 22.45
N MET A 261 -2.85 -20.45 21.80
CA MET A 261 -1.98 -19.43 21.15
C MET A 261 -2.73 -18.57 20.14
N SER A 262 -3.69 -19.13 19.40
CA SER A 262 -4.54 -18.36 18.47
C SER A 262 -5.47 -17.37 19.18
N GLN A 263 -5.97 -17.73 20.36
CA GLN A 263 -6.78 -16.81 21.16
C GLN A 263 -5.92 -15.70 21.78
N VAL A 264 -4.70 -16.00 22.20
CA VAL A 264 -3.75 -14.96 22.66
C VAL A 264 -3.38 -14.03 21.51
N ASP A 265 -3.10 -14.55 20.30
CA ASP A 265 -2.87 -13.73 19.12
C ASP A 265 -4.06 -12.81 18.83
N SER A 266 -5.29 -13.34 18.91
CA SER A 266 -6.51 -12.53 18.74
C SER A 266 -6.66 -11.46 19.84
N LEU A 267 -6.35 -11.79 21.09
CA LEU A 267 -6.36 -10.84 22.21
C LEU A 267 -5.42 -9.67 21.94
N LEU A 268 -4.18 -9.96 21.55
CA LEU A 268 -3.14 -8.94 21.33
C LEU A 268 -3.43 -8.06 20.11
N ASN A 269 -4.09 -8.59 19.09
CA ASN A 269 -4.37 -7.89 17.84
C ASN A 269 -5.72 -7.17 17.80
N LYS A 270 -6.75 -7.69 18.51
CA LYS A 270 -8.15 -7.24 18.33
C LYS A 270 -8.81 -6.72 19.60
N SER A 271 -8.27 -7.04 20.78
CA SER A 271 -8.90 -6.73 22.06
C SER A 271 -7.94 -6.04 23.05
N SER A 272 -6.81 -5.56 22.57
CA SER A 272 -5.80 -4.82 23.31
C SER A 272 -5.71 -3.36 22.87
N GLY A 273 -4.58 -2.72 23.04
CA GLY A 273 -4.37 -1.32 22.67
C GLY A 273 -5.31 -0.38 23.41
N MET A 274 -5.75 0.67 22.70
CA MET A 274 -6.66 1.67 23.31
C MET A 274 -8.00 1.04 23.71
N LEU A 275 -8.55 0.12 22.90
CA LEU A 275 -9.76 -0.62 23.25
C LEU A 275 -9.58 -1.41 24.56
N GLY A 276 -8.49 -2.14 24.69
CA GLY A 276 -8.20 -2.92 25.91
C GLY A 276 -7.96 -2.04 27.14
N LEU A 277 -7.33 -0.88 26.97
CA LEU A 277 -7.06 0.07 28.06
C LEU A 277 -8.31 0.81 28.51
N THR A 278 -9.20 1.18 27.59
CA THR A 278 -10.44 1.90 27.90
C THR A 278 -11.61 0.97 28.24
N GLU A 279 -11.56 -0.28 27.79
CA GLU A 279 -12.63 -1.30 27.87
C GLU A 279 -13.93 -0.91 27.16
N THR A 280 -13.97 0.22 26.48
CA THR A 280 -15.17 0.77 25.86
C THR A 280 -15.04 1.05 24.38
N THR A 281 -13.95 1.73 23.97
CA THR A 281 -13.81 2.25 22.62
C THR A 281 -12.34 2.35 22.20
N ASN A 282 -12.07 2.29 20.90
CA ASN A 282 -10.80 2.66 20.30
C ASN A 282 -10.89 3.95 19.47
N ASP A 283 -12.04 4.63 19.48
CA ASP A 283 -12.20 5.93 18.82
C ASP A 283 -11.57 7.03 19.69
N PHE A 284 -10.49 7.64 19.20
CA PHE A 284 -9.76 8.67 19.93
C PHE A 284 -10.61 9.89 20.27
N ARG A 285 -11.61 10.23 19.48
CA ARG A 285 -12.52 11.35 19.76
C ARG A 285 -13.35 11.07 21.01
N GLU A 286 -13.83 9.84 21.15
CA GLU A 286 -14.57 9.40 22.32
C GLU A 286 -13.66 9.32 23.54
N ILE A 287 -12.43 8.80 23.36
CA ILE A 287 -11.44 8.67 24.45
C ILE A 287 -11.04 10.04 24.98
N GLU A 288 -10.77 11.02 24.12
CA GLU A 288 -10.45 12.40 24.51
C GLU A 288 -11.65 13.03 25.24
N MET A 289 -12.87 12.90 24.70
CA MET A 289 -14.08 13.43 25.31
C MET A 289 -14.34 12.83 26.72
N GLU A 290 -14.21 11.52 26.90
CA GLU A 290 -14.39 10.87 28.20
C GLU A 290 -13.28 11.25 29.20
N SER A 291 -12.04 11.44 28.72
CA SER A 291 -10.95 11.98 29.52
C SER A 291 -11.23 13.40 30.03
N GLU A 292 -11.78 14.27 29.18
CA GLU A 292 -12.20 15.64 29.55
C GLU A 292 -13.34 15.65 30.57
N LYS A 293 -14.26 14.70 30.48
CA LYS A 293 -15.33 14.48 31.49
C LYS A 293 -14.83 13.94 32.83
N GLY A 294 -13.54 13.64 32.94
CA GLY A 294 -12.89 13.22 34.16
C GLY A 294 -12.68 11.72 34.33
N SER A 295 -12.87 10.91 33.29
CA SER A 295 -12.55 9.48 33.31
C SER A 295 -11.04 9.27 33.49
N GLU A 296 -10.63 8.73 34.63
CA GLU A 296 -9.23 8.42 34.92
C GLU A 296 -8.67 7.33 34.02
N GLN A 297 -9.49 6.34 33.68
CA GLN A 297 -9.11 5.23 32.78
C GLN A 297 -8.78 5.74 31.38
N HIS A 298 -9.61 6.60 30.79
CA HIS A 298 -9.38 7.17 29.47
C HIS A 298 -8.18 8.12 29.47
N ARG A 299 -7.98 8.89 30.54
CA ARG A 299 -6.80 9.75 30.74
C ARG A 299 -5.51 8.93 30.81
N LEU A 300 -5.54 7.80 31.54
CA LEU A 300 -4.41 6.89 31.62
C LEU A 300 -4.10 6.26 30.26
N ALA A 301 -5.11 5.84 29.51
CA ALA A 301 -4.96 5.27 28.17
C ALA A 301 -4.27 6.27 27.22
N LEU A 302 -4.70 7.53 27.20
CA LEU A 302 -4.05 8.60 26.42
C LEU A 302 -2.61 8.84 26.86
N ALA A 303 -2.36 8.86 28.19
CA ALA A 303 -1.01 9.04 28.72
C ALA A 303 -0.07 7.90 28.30
N ILE A 304 -0.53 6.66 28.31
CA ILE A 304 0.23 5.47 27.86
C ILE A 304 0.57 5.62 26.37
N PHE A 305 -0.42 5.99 25.54
CA PHE A 305 -0.22 6.20 24.10
C PHE A 305 0.84 7.27 23.83
N CYS A 306 0.67 8.46 24.40
CA CYS A 306 1.61 9.57 24.25
C CYS A 306 3.01 9.25 24.78
N HIS A 307 3.10 8.56 25.90
CA HIS A 307 4.38 8.14 26.49
C HIS A 307 5.13 7.17 25.56
N ARG A 308 4.44 6.18 24.98
CA ARG A 308 5.04 5.24 24.03
C ARG A 308 5.54 5.96 22.78
N LEU A 309 4.73 6.84 22.21
CA LEU A 309 5.11 7.63 21.03
C LEU A 309 6.33 8.51 21.33
N LYS A 310 6.33 9.22 22.48
CA LYS A 310 7.47 10.02 22.94
C LYS A 310 8.76 9.21 23.07
N LYS A 311 8.68 8.01 23.64
CA LYS A 311 9.82 7.09 23.77
C LYS A 311 10.42 6.76 22.41
N TYR A 312 9.59 6.48 21.41
CA TYR A 312 10.04 6.19 20.05
C TYR A 312 10.63 7.42 19.34
N ILE A 313 10.01 8.59 19.48
CA ILE A 313 10.57 9.85 18.95
C ILE A 313 11.98 10.08 19.52
N GLY A 314 12.16 9.94 20.84
CA GLY A 314 13.46 10.11 21.49
C GLY A 314 14.51 9.10 21.01
N ALA A 315 14.14 7.84 20.87
CA ALA A 315 15.01 6.78 20.35
C ALA A 315 15.44 7.09 18.91
N TYR A 316 14.52 7.54 18.07
CA TYR A 316 14.79 7.81 16.66
C TYR A 316 15.60 9.08 16.45
N ILE A 317 15.47 10.09 17.31
CA ILE A 317 16.38 11.25 17.32
C ILE A 317 17.82 10.80 17.60
N ALA A 318 18.02 9.86 18.53
CA ALA A 318 19.34 9.32 18.82
C ALA A 318 19.92 8.52 17.65
N ILE A 319 19.10 7.69 16.97
CA ILE A 319 19.50 6.92 15.78
C ILE A 319 19.88 7.85 14.63
N LEU A 320 19.10 8.89 14.39
CA LEU A 320 19.36 9.89 13.35
C LEU A 320 20.56 10.78 13.67
N GLY A 321 20.94 10.95 14.94
CA GLY A 321 21.98 11.89 15.37
C GLY A 321 21.63 13.35 15.11
N GLY A 322 20.33 13.68 15.07
CA GLY A 322 19.76 15.01 14.81
C GLY A 322 18.39 14.91 14.17
N LEU A 323 17.71 16.04 13.98
CA LEU A 323 16.36 16.06 13.43
C LEU A 323 16.05 17.38 12.73
N ASP A 324 15.54 17.32 11.51
CA ASP A 324 15.01 18.48 10.77
C ASP A 324 13.51 18.66 10.99
N ALA A 325 12.75 17.54 10.99
CA ALA A 325 11.30 17.60 11.17
C ALA A 325 10.71 16.37 11.84
N VAL A 326 9.61 16.57 12.59
CA VAL A 326 8.65 15.55 13.00
C VAL A 326 7.37 15.79 12.21
N VAL A 327 6.85 14.74 11.58
CA VAL A 327 5.62 14.79 10.78
C VAL A 327 4.54 13.94 11.42
N PHE A 328 3.39 14.50 11.70
CA PHE A 328 2.19 13.81 12.18
C PHE A 328 1.23 13.62 11.02
N THR A 329 0.70 12.41 10.87
CA THR A 329 -0.22 12.05 9.79
C THR A 329 -1.21 10.96 10.20
N ALA A 330 -2.14 10.65 9.34
CA ALA A 330 -3.29 9.79 9.58
C ALA A 330 -4.26 10.32 10.65
N GLY A 331 -5.37 9.60 10.85
CA GLY A 331 -6.53 10.13 11.55
C GLY A 331 -6.25 10.77 12.91
N ILE A 332 -5.43 10.13 13.76
CA ILE A 332 -5.05 10.66 15.08
C ILE A 332 -3.98 11.76 14.93
N GLY A 333 -2.95 11.49 14.11
CA GLY A 333 -1.86 12.45 13.91
C GLY A 333 -2.33 13.79 13.35
N GLU A 334 -3.29 13.76 12.45
CA GLU A 334 -3.86 14.94 11.79
C GLU A 334 -4.85 15.70 12.70
N ASN A 335 -5.64 14.99 13.54
CA ASN A 335 -6.81 15.58 14.19
C ASN A 335 -6.72 15.67 15.72
N SER A 336 -5.67 15.16 16.37
CA SER A 336 -5.51 15.22 17.84
C SER A 336 -4.39 16.18 18.26
N PRO A 337 -4.72 17.45 18.56
CA PRO A 337 -3.77 18.36 19.20
C PRO A 337 -3.24 17.83 20.52
N TYR A 338 -4.07 17.13 21.29
CA TYR A 338 -3.69 16.50 22.56
C TYR A 338 -2.51 15.55 22.40
N VAL A 339 -2.61 14.61 21.45
CA VAL A 339 -1.56 13.62 21.20
C VAL A 339 -0.26 14.31 20.80
N ARG A 340 -0.28 15.28 19.91
CA ARG A 340 0.91 16.00 19.47
C ARG A 340 1.60 16.76 20.60
N THR A 341 0.85 17.54 21.38
CA THR A 341 1.39 18.26 22.54
C THR A 341 1.99 17.30 23.57
N HIS A 342 1.24 16.27 23.98
CA HIS A 342 1.72 15.42 25.09
C HIS A 342 2.86 14.47 24.68
N SER A 343 2.90 14.05 23.42
CA SER A 343 4.00 13.25 22.90
C SER A 343 5.29 14.03 22.71
N LEU A 344 5.21 15.36 22.52
CA LEU A 344 6.38 16.23 22.34
C LEU A 344 6.75 17.04 23.60
N ALA A 345 5.98 16.92 24.70
CA ALA A 345 6.25 17.66 25.93
C ALA A 345 7.66 17.39 26.49
N ASN A 346 8.31 18.44 27.02
CA ASN A 346 9.67 18.38 27.58
C ASN A 346 10.77 18.00 26.56
N MET A 347 10.57 18.31 25.28
CA MET A 347 11.57 18.12 24.22
C MET A 347 12.19 19.44 23.69
N GLU A 348 11.98 20.55 24.41
CA GLU A 348 12.42 21.89 24.00
C GLU A 348 13.95 21.95 23.84
N LYS A 349 14.70 21.27 24.69
CA LYS A 349 16.17 21.18 24.60
C LYS A 349 16.66 20.45 23.35
N LEU A 350 15.78 19.68 22.71
CA LEU A 350 16.02 19.02 21.42
C LEU A 350 15.58 19.89 20.24
N GLY A 351 15.16 21.14 20.50
CA GLY A 351 14.70 22.06 19.47
C GLY A 351 13.24 21.83 19.02
N ILE A 352 12.50 20.96 19.71
CA ILE A 352 11.11 20.60 19.40
C ILE A 352 10.20 21.44 20.29
N LEU A 353 9.57 22.46 19.72
CA LEU A 353 8.68 23.39 20.41
C LEU A 353 7.39 23.54 19.62
N VAL A 354 6.26 23.29 20.26
CA VAL A 354 4.91 23.36 19.69
C VAL A 354 4.32 24.76 19.88
N ASP A 355 3.74 25.32 18.82
CA ASP A 355 2.82 26.47 18.89
C ASP A 355 1.42 25.94 19.21
N GLU A 356 0.98 26.06 20.46
CA GLU A 356 -0.29 25.51 20.91
C GLU A 356 -1.51 26.12 20.18
N LYS A 357 -1.43 27.38 19.74
CA LYS A 357 -2.53 28.02 19.00
C LYS A 357 -2.68 27.45 17.58
N LYS A 358 -1.55 27.22 16.91
CA LYS A 358 -1.52 26.58 15.60
C LYS A 358 -1.88 25.11 15.71
N ASN A 359 -1.37 24.43 16.75
CA ASN A 359 -1.66 23.03 17.02
C ASN A 359 -3.17 22.79 17.23
N ALA A 360 -3.82 23.63 18.02
CA ALA A 360 -5.27 23.54 18.25
C ALA A 360 -6.12 23.70 16.97
N LYS A 361 -5.58 24.34 15.94
CA LYS A 361 -6.21 24.53 14.64
C LYS A 361 -5.79 23.48 13.59
N ASN A 362 -4.94 22.53 13.95
CA ASN A 362 -4.36 21.56 13.03
C ASN A 362 -3.66 22.24 11.83
N GLU A 363 -2.99 23.37 12.04
CA GLU A 363 -2.27 24.06 10.97
C GLU A 363 -1.11 23.18 10.46
N PHE A 364 -0.70 23.38 9.20
CA PHE A 364 0.31 22.56 8.54
C PHE A 364 1.68 22.58 9.25
N ASP A 365 2.15 23.76 9.68
CA ASP A 365 3.36 23.94 10.49
C ASP A 365 3.00 24.47 11.87
N ILE A 366 3.13 23.64 12.88
CA ILE A 366 2.84 23.94 14.27
C ILE A 366 4.11 24.18 15.10
N SER A 367 5.28 24.38 14.47
CA SER A 367 6.55 24.56 15.15
C SER A 367 6.81 26.02 15.52
N VAL A 368 7.55 26.23 16.61
CA VAL A 368 8.17 27.52 17.01
C VAL A 368 9.68 27.38 17.02
N GLY A 369 10.21 26.17 17.17
CA GLY A 369 11.63 25.85 17.27
C GLY A 369 12.34 25.63 15.93
N PRO A 370 13.63 25.27 15.98
CA PRO A 370 14.42 24.95 14.80
C PRO A 370 14.00 23.63 14.15
N VAL A 371 13.52 22.64 14.93
CA VAL A 371 12.95 21.41 14.39
C VAL A 371 11.52 21.71 13.96
N LYS A 372 11.19 21.38 12.72
CA LYS A 372 9.84 21.56 12.20
C LYS A 372 8.90 20.49 12.73
N ILE A 373 7.68 20.88 13.08
CA ILE A 373 6.60 19.99 13.51
C ILE A 373 5.46 20.19 12.53
N LEU A 374 5.24 19.20 11.68
CA LEU A 374 4.33 19.32 10.56
C LEU A 374 3.14 18.38 10.74
N VAL A 375 1.94 18.87 10.39
CA VAL A 375 0.72 18.09 10.30
C VAL A 375 0.38 17.94 8.82
N ILE A 376 0.66 16.76 8.26
CA ILE A 376 0.54 16.52 6.83
C ILE A 376 -0.47 15.39 6.59
N PRO A 377 -1.61 15.68 5.96
CA PRO A 377 -2.55 14.62 5.58
C PRO A 377 -1.90 13.60 4.65
N THR A 378 -2.01 12.31 5.02
CA THR A 378 -1.56 11.25 4.12
C THR A 378 -2.52 11.07 2.95
N ASN A 379 -1.97 10.65 1.83
CA ASN A 379 -2.74 10.27 0.64
C ASN A 379 -2.08 9.05 -0.01
N GLU A 380 -2.34 7.89 0.59
CA GLU A 380 -1.76 6.63 0.14
C GLU A 380 -2.22 6.28 -1.29
N GLU A 381 -3.46 6.58 -1.62
CA GLU A 381 -4.00 6.32 -2.95
C GLU A 381 -3.31 7.16 -4.03
N LEU A 382 -3.01 8.43 -3.73
CA LEU A 382 -2.23 9.27 -4.64
C LEU A 382 -0.79 8.78 -4.77
N ALA A 383 -0.17 8.34 -3.67
CA ALA A 383 1.16 7.76 -3.71
C ALA A 383 1.19 6.50 -4.60
N ILE A 384 0.22 5.60 -4.44
CA ILE A 384 0.08 4.41 -5.29
C ILE A 384 -0.14 4.80 -6.76
N ALA A 385 -0.93 5.83 -7.03
CA ALA A 385 -1.17 6.31 -8.38
C ALA A 385 0.10 6.87 -9.02
N ARG A 386 0.91 7.64 -8.28
CA ARG A 386 2.21 8.16 -8.75
C ARG A 386 3.19 7.04 -9.08
N ASP A 387 3.34 6.05 -8.18
CA ASP A 387 4.19 4.88 -8.43
C ASP A 387 3.70 4.10 -9.67
N THR A 388 2.38 3.99 -9.84
CA THR A 388 1.79 3.36 -11.01
C THR A 388 2.11 4.15 -12.28
N GLU A 389 1.96 5.47 -12.26
CA GLU A 389 2.29 6.36 -13.39
C GLU A 389 3.76 6.25 -13.77
N GLU A 390 4.67 6.30 -12.78
CA GLU A 390 6.12 6.21 -12.99
C GLU A 390 6.51 4.89 -13.68
N ILE A 391 5.99 3.76 -13.19
CA ILE A 391 6.24 2.45 -13.80
C ILE A 391 5.68 2.41 -15.23
N LEU A 392 4.47 2.90 -15.46
CA LEU A 392 3.88 2.92 -16.80
C LEU A 392 4.62 3.86 -17.77
N ALA A 393 5.13 4.99 -17.27
CA ALA A 393 5.95 5.91 -18.07
C ALA A 393 7.29 5.24 -18.45
N SER A 394 7.97 4.63 -17.51
CA SER A 394 9.22 3.88 -17.74
C SER A 394 9.03 2.75 -18.76
N LEU A 395 7.90 2.03 -18.66
CA LEU A 395 7.55 0.99 -19.61
C LEU A 395 7.32 1.54 -21.04
N ARG A 396 6.64 2.69 -21.15
CA ARG A 396 6.43 3.35 -22.46
C ARG A 396 7.76 3.79 -23.06
N GLU A 397 8.62 4.43 -22.27
CA GLU A 397 9.95 4.84 -22.72
C GLU A 397 10.79 3.65 -23.16
N GLU A 398 10.75 2.53 -22.43
CA GLU A 398 11.45 1.30 -22.83
C GLU A 398 10.89 0.73 -24.14
N MET A 399 9.58 0.82 -24.32
CA MET A 399 8.90 0.39 -25.55
C MET A 399 9.15 1.30 -26.76
N GLU A 400 9.43 2.57 -26.54
CA GLU A 400 9.68 3.57 -27.58
C GLU A 400 11.16 3.72 -27.93
N LYS A 401 12.07 3.16 -27.10
CA LYS A 401 13.52 3.16 -27.42
C LYS A 401 13.75 2.46 -28.75
N PRO A 402 14.37 3.13 -29.72
CA PRO A 402 14.67 2.50 -30.99
C PRO A 402 15.68 1.36 -30.75
N VAL A 403 15.28 0.15 -31.08
CA VAL A 403 16.21 -0.99 -31.10
C VAL A 403 16.87 -0.98 -32.48
N PRO A 404 18.22 -1.02 -32.56
CA PRO A 404 18.90 -1.10 -33.83
C PRO A 404 18.35 -2.27 -34.66
N GLU A 405 18.08 -2.04 -35.94
CA GLU A 405 17.52 -3.07 -36.85
C GLU A 405 18.37 -4.34 -36.89
N GLU A 406 19.68 -4.22 -36.69
CA GLU A 406 20.59 -5.36 -36.59
C GLU A 406 20.29 -6.27 -35.39
N ILE A 407 19.88 -5.69 -34.24
CA ILE A 407 19.52 -6.46 -33.03
C ILE A 407 18.17 -7.13 -33.26
N ILE A 408 17.19 -6.40 -33.79
CA ILE A 408 15.88 -6.96 -34.13
C ILE A 408 16.03 -8.10 -35.16
N SER A 409 16.85 -7.90 -36.17
CA SER A 409 17.08 -8.91 -37.21
C SER A 409 17.79 -10.13 -36.65
N LYS A 410 18.78 -9.96 -35.75
CA LYS A 410 19.46 -11.09 -35.08
C LYS A 410 18.55 -11.87 -34.14
N GLU A 411 17.73 -11.18 -33.36
CA GLU A 411 16.77 -11.83 -32.44
C GLU A 411 15.62 -12.50 -33.20
N LEU A 412 15.10 -11.89 -34.27
CA LEU A 412 14.09 -12.47 -35.16
C LEU A 412 14.59 -13.77 -35.83
N LEU A 413 15.86 -13.82 -36.23
CA LEU A 413 16.48 -15.02 -36.77
C LEU A 413 16.63 -16.14 -35.73
N GLN A 414 16.60 -15.83 -34.43
CA GLN A 414 16.67 -16.78 -33.34
C GLN A 414 15.32 -17.37 -32.93
N ILE A 415 14.22 -16.75 -33.37
CA ILE A 415 12.86 -17.24 -33.13
C ILE A 415 12.52 -18.25 -34.22
N SER A 416 12.45 -19.53 -33.86
CA SER A 416 12.07 -20.59 -34.77
C SER A 416 10.59 -20.52 -35.17
N SER A 417 10.22 -21.22 -36.22
CA SER A 417 8.80 -21.37 -36.61
C SER A 417 7.96 -21.96 -35.49
N ASP A 418 8.54 -22.84 -34.68
CA ASP A 418 7.87 -23.44 -33.51
C ASP A 418 7.68 -22.42 -32.41
N ASP A 419 8.66 -21.52 -32.15
CA ASP A 419 8.54 -20.43 -31.18
C ASP A 419 7.43 -19.44 -31.59
N LYS A 420 7.28 -19.16 -32.89
CA LYS A 420 6.20 -18.30 -33.43
C LYS A 420 4.83 -18.98 -33.29
N ALA A 421 4.75 -20.28 -33.54
CA ALA A 421 3.53 -21.04 -33.30
C ALA A 421 3.13 -21.02 -31.82
N GLU A 422 4.12 -21.08 -30.90
CA GLU A 422 3.87 -21.01 -29.48
C GLU A 422 3.42 -19.60 -29.04
N LEU A 423 4.02 -18.54 -29.62
CA LEU A 423 3.59 -17.17 -29.40
C LEU A 423 2.12 -16.99 -29.78
N LEU A 424 1.75 -17.50 -30.98
CA LEU A 424 0.39 -17.45 -31.47
C LEU A 424 -0.56 -18.26 -30.56
N ALA A 425 -0.15 -19.45 -30.13
CA ALA A 425 -0.95 -20.29 -29.23
C ALA A 425 -1.16 -19.64 -27.86
N LEU A 426 -0.17 -18.96 -27.31
CA LEU A 426 -0.27 -18.20 -26.06
C LEU A 426 -1.22 -17.02 -26.22
N TRP A 427 -1.12 -16.27 -27.32
CA TRP A 427 -2.02 -15.17 -27.62
C TRP A 427 -3.45 -15.65 -27.86
N MET A 428 -3.66 -16.73 -28.60
CA MET A 428 -5.00 -17.30 -28.86
C MET A 428 -5.70 -17.77 -27.57
N LYS A 429 -4.96 -18.25 -26.58
CA LYS A 429 -5.51 -18.60 -25.26
C LYS A 429 -6.00 -17.41 -24.47
N ASN A 430 -5.35 -16.25 -24.63
CA ASN A 430 -5.73 -15.00 -24.00
C ASN A 430 -5.43 -13.82 -24.95
N PRO A 431 -6.34 -13.46 -25.86
CA PRO A 431 -6.14 -12.37 -26.82
C PRO A 431 -6.00 -10.98 -26.18
N HIS A 432 -6.23 -10.87 -24.88
CA HIS A 432 -6.08 -9.63 -24.10
C HIS A 432 -4.81 -9.63 -23.23
N ILE A 433 -3.96 -10.63 -23.39
CA ILE A 433 -2.67 -10.70 -22.70
C ILE A 433 -1.83 -9.46 -23.05
N ASN A 434 -1.25 -8.80 -22.05
CA ASN A 434 -0.31 -7.74 -22.34
C ASN A 434 1.02 -8.29 -22.88
N VAL A 435 1.73 -7.49 -23.63
CA VAL A 435 2.96 -7.91 -24.32
C VAL A 435 4.06 -8.38 -23.36
N PHE A 436 4.10 -7.86 -22.14
CA PHE A 436 5.08 -8.25 -21.12
C PHE A 436 4.79 -9.64 -20.56
N GLU A 437 3.53 -9.90 -20.25
CA GLU A 437 3.10 -11.22 -19.79
C GLU A 437 3.24 -12.28 -20.91
N LEU A 438 2.99 -11.87 -22.15
CA LEU A 438 3.19 -12.71 -23.32
C LEU A 438 4.67 -13.07 -23.49
N ALA A 439 5.57 -12.07 -23.32
CA ALA A 439 7.02 -12.26 -23.34
C ALA A 439 7.46 -13.26 -22.27
N GLU A 440 7.04 -13.05 -21.02
CA GLU A 440 7.39 -13.92 -19.90
C GLU A 440 6.91 -15.37 -20.11
N LYS A 441 5.67 -15.54 -20.61
CA LYS A 441 5.13 -16.87 -20.90
C LYS A 441 5.85 -17.56 -22.06
N LEU A 442 6.22 -16.79 -23.08
CA LEU A 442 6.98 -17.32 -24.22
C LEU A 442 8.38 -17.73 -23.76
N GLU A 443 9.12 -16.85 -23.06
CA GLU A 443 10.46 -17.16 -22.51
C GLU A 443 10.46 -18.46 -21.68
N LYS A 444 9.44 -18.62 -20.83
CA LYS A 444 9.30 -19.82 -19.99
C LYS A 444 9.10 -21.09 -20.81
N LYS A 445 8.44 -21.00 -21.97
CA LYS A 445 8.16 -22.17 -22.82
C LYS A 445 9.33 -22.53 -23.73
N ILE A 446 9.97 -21.50 -24.33
CA ILE A 446 11.05 -21.73 -25.31
C ILE A 446 12.45 -21.76 -24.67
N GLY A 447 12.56 -21.37 -23.36
CA GLY A 447 13.83 -21.36 -22.63
C GLY A 447 14.83 -20.30 -23.09
N LYS A 448 14.38 -19.29 -23.86
CA LYS A 448 15.21 -18.21 -24.40
C LYS A 448 14.60 -16.86 -24.04
N LYS A 449 15.46 -15.87 -23.75
CA LYS A 449 15.03 -14.49 -23.54
C LYS A 449 14.72 -13.85 -24.88
N VAL A 450 13.55 -13.24 -25.01
CA VAL A 450 13.07 -12.56 -26.21
C VAL A 450 12.70 -11.14 -25.85
N SER A 451 13.23 -10.16 -26.57
CA SER A 451 12.90 -8.77 -26.29
C SER A 451 11.44 -8.45 -26.62
N ILE A 452 10.87 -7.52 -25.87
CA ILE A 452 9.48 -7.09 -26.05
C ILE A 452 9.26 -6.52 -27.46
N GLN A 453 10.27 -5.84 -28.00
CA GLN A 453 10.23 -5.26 -29.34
C GLN A 453 10.12 -6.35 -30.43
N VAL A 454 10.82 -7.45 -30.25
CA VAL A 454 10.75 -8.60 -31.16
C VAL A 454 9.37 -9.25 -31.10
N ILE A 455 8.83 -9.42 -29.90
CA ILE A 455 7.46 -9.96 -29.74
C ILE A 455 6.43 -9.04 -30.39
N LYS A 456 6.53 -7.73 -30.18
CA LYS A 456 5.67 -6.76 -30.85
C LYS A 456 5.76 -6.87 -32.37
N ARG A 457 6.98 -6.94 -32.90
CA ARG A 457 7.21 -7.06 -34.33
C ARG A 457 6.64 -8.35 -34.90
N GLU A 458 6.81 -9.46 -34.22
CA GLU A 458 6.17 -10.73 -34.62
C GLU A 458 4.64 -10.65 -34.53
N MET A 459 4.10 -10.04 -33.50
CA MET A 459 2.66 -9.81 -33.38
C MET A 459 2.12 -8.94 -34.53
N GLU A 460 2.86 -7.91 -34.96
CA GLU A 460 2.53 -7.10 -36.12
C GLU A 460 2.56 -7.93 -37.42
N LEU A 461 3.62 -8.70 -37.63
CA LEU A 461 3.77 -9.58 -38.78
C LEU A 461 2.68 -10.65 -38.87
N LEU A 462 2.24 -11.14 -37.72
CA LEU A 462 1.11 -12.08 -37.60
C LEU A 462 -0.26 -11.39 -37.66
N GLY A 463 -0.30 -10.05 -37.76
CA GLY A 463 -1.53 -9.27 -37.83
C GLY A 463 -2.34 -9.25 -36.52
N LEU A 464 -1.68 -9.50 -35.36
CA LEU A 464 -2.32 -9.64 -34.05
C LEU A 464 -2.58 -8.30 -33.36
N ASN A 465 -1.89 -7.21 -33.73
CA ASN A 465 -2.02 -5.89 -33.10
C ASN A 465 -3.22 -5.05 -33.56
N ALA A 466 -3.91 -5.45 -34.62
CA ALA A 466 -4.97 -4.65 -35.28
C ALA A 466 -6.32 -5.36 -35.34
N VAL A 467 -6.58 -6.32 -34.45
CA VAL A 467 -7.80 -7.12 -34.59
C VAL A 467 -8.98 -6.43 -33.91
N SER A 468 -9.83 -5.78 -34.73
CA SER A 468 -11.19 -5.40 -34.31
C SER A 468 -11.97 -6.63 -33.84
N GLU A 469 -12.93 -6.47 -32.91
CA GLU A 469 -13.74 -7.58 -32.40
C GLU A 469 -14.36 -8.48 -33.49
N LYS A 470 -14.66 -7.89 -34.63
CA LYS A 470 -15.21 -8.59 -35.82
C LYS A 470 -14.22 -9.59 -36.41
N LYS A 471 -12.94 -9.25 -36.49
CA LYS A 471 -11.88 -10.13 -37.00
C LYS A 471 -11.44 -11.19 -36.01
N LYS A 472 -11.60 -10.91 -34.70
CA LYS A 472 -11.39 -11.92 -33.63
C LYS A 472 -12.37 -13.07 -33.72
N THR A 473 -13.64 -12.76 -33.99
CA THR A 473 -14.69 -13.77 -34.15
C THR A 473 -14.47 -14.64 -35.43
N GLU A 474 -13.97 -14.04 -36.51
CA GLU A 474 -13.63 -14.76 -37.74
C GLU A 474 -12.43 -15.70 -37.57
N LEU A 475 -11.38 -15.25 -36.83
CA LEU A 475 -10.20 -16.09 -36.52
C LEU A 475 -10.52 -17.26 -35.56
N LEU A 476 -11.47 -17.06 -34.65
CA LEU A 476 -11.93 -18.11 -33.73
C LEU A 476 -12.90 -19.08 -34.37
N GLN A 477 -13.58 -18.70 -35.49
CA GLN A 477 -14.52 -19.55 -36.22
C GLN A 477 -13.92 -20.23 -37.45
N GLY A 478 -12.81 -19.70 -37.98
CA GLY A 478 -12.07 -20.30 -39.08
C GLY A 478 -10.94 -21.17 -38.57
N GLY A 479 -11.27 -22.42 -38.18
CA GLY A 479 -10.24 -23.40 -37.82
C GLY A 479 -9.24 -23.58 -38.99
N ILE A 480 -7.94 -23.49 -38.64
CA ILE A 480 -6.84 -24.02 -39.47
C ILE A 480 -6.72 -25.50 -39.24
#